data_eb86a778b68544211aed1d292c367ddc
#
_entry.id   eb86a778b68544211aed1d292c367ddc
#
_cell.length_a   1.000
_cell.length_b   1.000
_cell.length_c   1.000
_cell.angle_alpha   90.00
_cell.angle_beta   90.00
_cell.angle_gamma   90.00
#
_symmetry.space_group_name_H-M   'P 1'
#
loop_
_entity.id
_entity.type
_entity.pdbx_description
1 polymer ?
#
loop_
_entity_poly.entity_id
_entity_poly.type
_entity_poly.pdbx_seq_one_letter_code
_entity_poly.pdbx_strand_id
1 'polypeptide(L)' 'MSFPDRLKELREEKKLTQEELAKIVGLTLRAYQLYEYGEGYPTFKRLIIIADFFDVTLDYLVGRSDLRERK' A
#
# COMPACT_ATOMS: atom_id res chain seq x y z
N MET A 1 -4.68 12.72 -1.73
CA MET A 1 -5.15 11.34 -2.06
C MET A 1 -5.19 10.51 -0.79
N SER A 2 -6.19 9.66 -0.64
CA SER A 2 -6.29 8.81 0.55
C SER A 2 -5.35 7.60 0.46
N PHE A 3 -5.10 6.96 1.62
CA PHE A 3 -4.30 5.73 1.63
C PHE A 3 -4.89 4.64 0.73
N PRO A 4 -6.20 4.32 0.82
CA PRO A 4 -6.77 3.29 -0.06
C PRO A 4 -6.55 3.57 -1.54
N ASP A 5 -6.75 4.80 -1.96
CA ASP A 5 -6.56 5.19 -3.36
C ASP A 5 -5.10 5.07 -3.77
N ARG A 6 -4.19 5.54 -2.91
CA ARG A 6 -2.76 5.49 -3.20
C ARG A 6 -2.27 4.05 -3.29
N LEU A 7 -2.74 3.19 -2.38
CA LEU A 7 -2.37 1.78 -2.39
C LEU A 7 -2.79 1.10 -3.69
N LYS A 8 -4.02 1.34 -4.11
CA LYS A 8 -4.53 0.78 -5.36
C LYS A 8 -3.74 1.30 -6.56
N GLU A 9 -3.45 2.60 -6.58
CA GLU A 9 -2.68 3.21 -7.66
C GLU A 9 -1.30 2.57 -7.78
N LEU A 10 -0.60 2.41 -6.66
CA LEU A 10 0.73 1.81 -6.66
C LEU A 10 0.69 0.34 -7.10
N ARG A 11 -0.32 -0.39 -6.67
CA ARG A 11 -0.50 -1.78 -7.09
C ARG A 11 -0.71 -1.88 -8.60
N GLU A 12 -1.58 -1.02 -9.13
CA GLU A 12 -1.90 -1.03 -10.56
C GLU A 12 -0.71 -0.60 -11.41
N GLU A 13 0.13 0.31 -10.92
CA GLU A 13 1.36 0.68 -11.60
C GLU A 13 2.27 -0.53 -11.84
N LYS A 14 2.29 -1.46 -10.89
CA LYS A 14 3.10 -2.69 -10.99
C LYS A 14 2.34 -3.82 -11.68
N LYS A 15 1.11 -3.57 -12.11
CA LYS A 15 0.26 -4.56 -12.78
C LYS A 15 0.06 -5.83 -11.94
N LEU A 16 -0.07 -5.64 -10.63
CA LEU A 16 -0.31 -6.73 -9.70
C LEU A 16 -1.79 -6.86 -9.39
N THR A 17 -2.25 -8.11 -9.22
CA THR A 17 -3.59 -8.35 -8.67
C THR A 17 -3.55 -8.12 -7.17
N GLN A 18 -4.72 -7.95 -6.56
CA GLN A 18 -4.83 -7.83 -5.10
C GLN A 18 -4.24 -9.06 -4.41
N GLU A 19 -4.51 -10.24 -4.95
CA GLU A 19 -4.00 -11.49 -4.37
C GLU A 19 -2.47 -11.56 -4.44
N GLU A 20 -1.90 -11.16 -5.56
CA GLU A 20 -0.45 -11.14 -5.72
C GLU A 20 0.22 -10.22 -4.72
N LEU A 21 -0.29 -9.00 -4.59
CA LEU A 21 0.31 -8.06 -3.64
C LEU A 21 0.10 -8.52 -2.20
N ALA A 22 -1.07 -9.07 -1.88
CA ALA A 22 -1.32 -9.60 -0.55
C ALA A 22 -0.27 -10.63 -0.15
N LYS A 23 0.06 -11.56 -1.05
CA LYS A 23 1.10 -12.56 -0.80
C LYS A 23 2.47 -11.93 -0.60
N ILE A 24 2.81 -10.96 -1.43
CA ILE A 24 4.12 -10.31 -1.37
C ILE A 24 4.34 -9.64 -0.01
N VAL A 25 3.32 -8.97 0.51
CA VAL A 25 3.44 -8.22 1.77
C VAL A 25 2.98 -9.02 2.99
N GLY A 26 2.71 -10.33 2.81
CA GLY A 26 2.41 -11.22 3.92
C GLY A 26 1.02 -11.09 4.51
N LEU A 27 0.03 -10.77 3.67
CA LEU A 27 -1.37 -10.62 4.10
C LEU A 27 -2.25 -11.65 3.42
N THR A 28 -3.42 -11.92 4.04
CA THR A 28 -4.48 -12.63 3.35
C THR A 28 -5.11 -11.69 2.33
N LEU A 29 -5.74 -12.24 1.30
CA LEU A 29 -6.47 -11.43 0.34
C LEU A 29 -7.53 -10.57 1.02
N ARG A 30 -8.26 -11.15 1.98
CA ARG A 30 -9.31 -10.44 2.71
C ARG A 30 -8.75 -9.22 3.45
N ALA A 31 -7.67 -9.40 4.18
CA ALA A 31 -7.04 -8.30 4.93
C ALA A 31 -6.58 -7.20 3.97
N TYR A 32 -5.96 -7.58 2.86
CA TYR A 32 -5.51 -6.61 1.87
C TYR A 32 -6.69 -5.82 1.28
N GLN A 33 -7.79 -6.52 0.95
CA GLN A 33 -8.96 -5.88 0.37
C GLN A 33 -9.56 -4.82 1.29
N LEU A 34 -9.56 -5.08 2.60
CA LEU A 34 -10.05 -4.09 3.56
C LEU A 34 -9.26 -2.79 3.47
N TYR A 35 -7.95 -2.87 3.21
CA TYR A 35 -7.12 -1.67 3.05
C TYR A 35 -7.50 -0.87 1.80
N GLU A 36 -7.70 -1.54 0.67
CA GLU A 36 -8.09 -0.83 -0.55
C GLU A 36 -9.52 -0.28 -0.50
N TYR A 37 -10.38 -0.90 0.31
CA TYR A 37 -11.77 -0.43 0.44
C TYR A 37 -11.95 0.63 1.53
N GLY A 38 -10.88 0.94 2.26
CA GLY A 38 -10.96 1.95 3.32
C GLY A 38 -11.65 1.47 4.58
N GLU A 39 -11.76 0.16 4.77
CA GLU A 39 -12.43 -0.44 5.92
C GLU A 39 -11.47 -0.92 6.99
N GLY A 40 -10.18 -0.70 6.81
CA GLY A 40 -9.16 -1.07 7.77
C GLY A 40 -7.84 -0.45 7.38
N TYR A 41 -6.90 -0.41 8.33
CA TYR A 41 -5.58 0.17 8.09
C TYR A 41 -4.51 -0.76 8.62
N PRO A 42 -3.36 -0.84 7.93
CA PRO A 42 -2.25 -1.68 8.39
C PRO A 42 -1.67 -1.17 9.70
N THR A 43 -1.03 -2.06 10.44
CA THR A 43 -0.17 -1.65 11.54
C THR A 43 0.99 -0.84 10.98
N PHE A 44 1.67 -0.08 11.85
CA PHE A 44 2.84 0.68 11.45
C PHE A 44 3.89 -0.20 10.78
N LYS A 45 4.14 -1.37 11.36
CA LYS A 45 5.11 -2.32 10.82
C LYS A 45 4.72 -2.76 9.40
N ARG A 46 3.44 -3.02 9.18
CA ARG A 46 2.97 -3.44 7.84
C ARG A 46 3.08 -2.29 6.83
N LEU A 47 2.81 -1.06 7.27
CA LEU A 47 2.97 0.10 6.41
C LEU A 47 4.42 0.21 5.91
N ILE A 48 5.39 -0.03 6.79
CA ILE A 48 6.80 0.00 6.41
C ILE A 48 7.09 -1.05 5.34
N ILE A 49 6.57 -2.28 5.52
CA ILE A 49 6.76 -3.35 4.54
C ILE A 49 6.19 -2.95 3.17
N ILE A 50 5.00 -2.37 3.16
CA ILE A 50 4.36 -1.94 1.92
C ILE A 50 5.15 -0.80 1.27
N ALA A 51 5.56 0.20 2.04
CA ALA A 51 6.33 1.32 1.52
C ALA A 51 7.69 0.85 0.97
N ASP A 52 8.34 -0.10 1.65
CA ASP A 52 9.60 -0.66 1.18
C ASP A 52 9.42 -1.40 -0.14
N PHE A 53 8.35 -2.17 -0.27
CA PHE A 53 8.08 -2.91 -1.50
C PHE A 53 7.90 -1.95 -2.69
N PHE A 54 7.17 -0.86 -2.49
CA PHE A 54 6.95 0.12 -3.55
C PHE A 54 8.08 1.14 -3.68
N ASP A 55 9.03 1.13 -2.75
CA ASP A 55 10.15 2.08 -2.70
C ASP A 55 9.66 3.53 -2.68
N VAL A 56 8.71 3.80 -1.80
CA VAL A 56 8.15 5.13 -1.61
C VAL A 56 8.25 5.53 -0.14
N THR A 57 8.07 6.83 0.13
CA THR A 57 8.03 7.30 1.52
C THR A 57 6.72 6.89 2.19
N LEU A 58 6.73 6.81 3.52
CA LEU A 58 5.49 6.56 4.26
C LEU A 58 4.47 7.66 4.01
N ASP A 59 4.91 8.92 3.99
CA ASP A 59 4.02 10.04 3.74
C ASP A 59 3.34 9.93 2.38
N TYR A 60 4.08 9.53 1.36
CA TYR A 60 3.48 9.30 0.05
C TYR A 60 2.46 8.17 0.09
N LEU A 61 2.82 7.06 0.74
CA LEU A 61 1.95 5.89 0.81
C LEU A 61 0.62 6.21 1.48
N VAL A 62 0.64 6.96 2.58
CA VAL A 62 -0.58 7.27 3.31
C VAL A 62 -1.32 8.49 2.77
N GLY A 63 -0.84 9.08 1.70
CA GLY A 63 -1.52 10.20 1.04
C GLY A 63 -1.26 11.57 1.64
N ARG A 64 -0.26 11.70 2.50
CA ARG A 64 0.08 12.99 3.13
C ARG A 64 1.02 13.84 2.29
N SER A 65 1.65 13.26 1.29
CA SER A 65 2.61 13.96 0.44
C SER A 65 2.53 13.41 -0.98
N ASP A 66 2.86 14.25 -1.95
CA ASP A 66 2.98 13.82 -3.35
C ASP A 66 4.43 13.49 -3.72
N LEU A 67 5.36 13.61 -2.77
CA LEU A 67 6.77 13.27 -2.98
C LEU A 67 6.99 11.79 -2.66
N ARG A 68 7.10 10.97 -3.71
CA ARG A 68 7.23 9.52 -3.52
C ARG A 68 8.66 9.07 -3.32
N GLU A 69 9.64 9.87 -3.76
CA GLU A 69 11.04 9.46 -3.75
C GLU A 69 11.63 9.49 -2.34
N ARG A 70 12.42 8.47 -2.04
CA ARG A 70 13.21 8.40 -0.82
C ARG A 70 14.53 9.13 -1.03
N LYS A 71 15.03 9.70 0.06
CA LYS A 71 16.34 10.34 0.04
C LYS A 71 17.36 9.48 0.73
#